data_1e452c107b6cb5904760eaa14b438b81
#
_entry.id   1e452c107b6cb5904760eaa14b438b81
#
_cell.length_a   1.000
_cell.length_b   1.000
_cell.length_c   1.000
_cell.angle_alpha   90.00
_cell.angle_beta   90.00
_cell.angle_gamma   90.00
#
_symmetry.space_group_name_H-M   'P 1'
#
loop_
_entity.id
_entity.type
_entity.pdbx_description
1 polymer ?
#
loop_
_entity_poly.entity_id
_entity_poly.type
_entity_poly.pdbx_seq_one_letter_code
_entity_poly.pdbx_strand_id
1 'polypeptide(L)' 'MDEERLRLAKLIEHWAHHNEEHRKRFAETAAEAERLALDSVAEEMRLAADEAREVSKHLLKALKHLEERDG' A
#
# COMPACT_ATOMS: atom_id res chain seq x y z
N MET A 1 4.73 24.87 -4.52
CA MET A 1 4.46 23.76 -5.45
C MET A 1 3.40 24.21 -6.44
N ASP A 2 3.61 23.96 -7.72
CA ASP A 2 2.62 24.37 -8.69
C ASP A 2 1.38 23.50 -8.65
N GLU A 3 0.37 23.90 -9.39
CA GLU A 3 -0.94 23.26 -9.34
C GLU A 3 -0.91 21.81 -9.81
N GLU A 4 -0.13 21.52 -10.83
CA GLU A 4 -0.04 20.16 -11.35
C GLU A 4 0.68 19.25 -10.37
N ARG A 5 1.73 19.74 -9.74
CA ARG A 5 2.44 18.97 -8.73
C ARG A 5 1.58 18.72 -7.51
N LEU A 6 0.80 19.72 -7.12
CA LEU A 6 -0.10 19.55 -5.98
C LEU A 6 -1.15 18.50 -6.25
N ARG A 7 -1.69 18.50 -7.45
CA ARG A 7 -2.68 17.50 -7.83
C ARG A 7 -2.08 16.10 -7.82
N LEU A 8 -0.86 15.98 -8.33
CA LEU A 8 -0.15 14.70 -8.33
C LEU A 8 0.13 14.24 -6.91
N ALA A 9 0.55 15.16 -6.05
CA ALA A 9 0.80 14.82 -4.65
C ALA A 9 -0.44 14.26 -3.97
N LYS A 10 -1.57 14.91 -4.20
CA LYS A 10 -2.83 14.45 -3.60
C LYS A 10 -3.25 13.09 -4.13
N LEU A 11 -3.00 12.84 -5.41
CA LEU A 11 -3.30 11.55 -6.00
C LEU A 11 -2.44 10.44 -5.36
N ILE A 12 -1.15 10.71 -5.20
CA ILE A 12 -0.24 9.74 -4.58
C ILE A 12 -0.62 9.49 -3.13
N GLU A 13 -0.97 10.53 -2.39
CA GLU A 13 -1.44 10.38 -1.01
C GLU A 13 -2.68 9.50 -0.95
N HIS A 14 -3.61 9.72 -1.88
CA HIS A 14 -4.83 8.93 -1.96
C HIS A 14 -4.51 7.45 -2.19
N TRP A 15 -3.64 7.17 -3.15
CA TRP A 15 -3.26 5.79 -3.44
C TRP A 15 -2.51 5.14 -2.29
N ALA A 16 -1.66 5.91 -1.60
CA ALA A 16 -0.93 5.37 -0.45
C ALA A 16 -1.90 4.97 0.67
N HIS A 17 -2.87 5.84 0.95
CA HIS A 17 -3.87 5.56 1.99
C HIS A 17 -4.74 4.36 1.60
N HIS A 18 -5.19 4.33 0.36
CA HIS A 18 -6.04 3.25 -0.14
C HIS A 18 -5.30 1.91 -0.11
N ASN A 19 -4.05 1.93 -0.53
CA ASN A 19 -3.23 0.73 -0.53
C ASN A 19 -3.00 0.21 0.89
N GLU A 20 -2.84 1.10 1.87
CA GLU A 20 -2.66 0.71 3.25
C GLU A 20 -3.91 0.02 3.80
N GLU A 21 -5.08 0.48 3.39
CA GLU A 21 -6.32 -0.17 3.79
C GLU A 21 -6.44 -1.56 3.19
N HIS A 22 -6.03 -1.72 1.95
CA HIS A 22 -6.01 -3.05 1.33
C HIS A 22 -5.02 -3.96 2.04
N ARG A 23 -3.84 -3.44 2.39
CA ARG A 23 -2.84 -4.24 3.11
C ARG A 23 -3.42 -4.79 4.41
N LYS A 24 -4.12 -3.96 5.16
CA LYS A 24 -4.75 -4.39 6.41
C LYS A 24 -5.76 -5.50 6.15
N ARG A 25 -6.56 -5.36 5.12
CA ARG A 25 -7.57 -6.37 4.79
C ARG A 25 -6.94 -7.68 4.35
N PHE A 26 -5.83 -7.63 3.61
CA PHE A 26 -5.11 -8.84 3.24
C PHE A 26 -4.58 -9.55 4.47
N ALA A 27 -4.04 -8.79 5.42
CA ALA A 27 -3.53 -9.38 6.67
C ALA A 27 -4.64 -9.98 7.50
N GLU A 28 -5.78 -9.32 7.59
CA GLU A 28 -6.94 -9.84 8.31
C GLU A 28 -7.48 -11.11 7.66
N THR A 29 -7.51 -11.12 6.33
CA THR A 29 -7.96 -12.29 5.59
C THR A 29 -7.01 -13.46 5.79
N ALA A 30 -5.71 -13.18 5.86
CA ALA A 30 -4.72 -14.22 6.15
C ALA A 30 -4.97 -14.85 7.52
N ALA A 31 -5.24 -14.01 8.53
CA ALA A 31 -5.53 -14.51 9.88
C ALA A 31 -6.80 -15.35 9.90
N GLU A 32 -7.81 -14.93 9.17
CA GLU A 32 -9.07 -15.67 9.07
C GLU A 32 -8.86 -17.03 8.40
N ALA A 33 -8.08 -17.04 7.31
CA ALA A 33 -7.79 -18.28 6.63
C ALA A 33 -7.01 -19.25 7.53
N GLU A 34 -6.09 -18.68 8.32
CA GLU A 34 -5.31 -19.48 9.27
C GLU A 34 -6.22 -20.10 10.32
N ARG A 35 -7.16 -19.32 10.84
CA ARG A 35 -8.13 -19.80 11.81
C ARG A 35 -8.98 -20.96 11.26
N LEU A 36 -9.23 -20.92 9.95
CA LEU A 36 -10.01 -21.97 9.28
C LEU A 36 -9.14 -23.13 8.77
N ALA A 37 -7.86 -23.13 9.13
CA ALA A 37 -6.90 -24.16 8.71
C ALA A 37 -6.72 -24.22 7.19
N LEU A 38 -6.90 -23.08 6.52
CA LEU A 38 -6.66 -22.94 5.08
C LEU A 38 -5.26 -22.41 4.88
N ASP A 39 -4.27 -23.27 5.11
CA ASP A 39 -2.87 -22.83 5.21
C ASP A 39 -2.33 -22.19 3.93
N SER A 40 -2.63 -22.76 2.79
CA SER A 40 -2.15 -22.21 1.52
C SER A 40 -2.80 -20.88 1.21
N VAL A 41 -4.08 -20.72 1.53
CA VAL A 41 -4.76 -19.45 1.35
C VAL A 41 -4.14 -18.41 2.27
N ALA A 42 -3.90 -18.78 3.54
CA ALA A 42 -3.30 -17.87 4.50
C ALA A 42 -1.93 -17.40 4.03
N GLU A 43 -1.12 -18.33 3.51
CA GLU A 43 0.21 -17.99 3.03
C GLU A 43 0.15 -16.99 1.87
N GLU A 44 -0.71 -17.24 0.89
CA GLU A 44 -0.84 -16.33 -0.24
C GLU A 44 -1.33 -14.96 0.20
N MET A 45 -2.24 -14.92 1.15
CA MET A 45 -2.73 -13.64 1.64
C MET A 45 -1.67 -12.87 2.42
N ARG A 46 -0.79 -13.58 3.15
CA ARG A 46 0.35 -12.92 3.81
C ARG A 46 1.30 -12.33 2.79
N LEU A 47 1.55 -13.05 1.71
CA LEU A 47 2.40 -12.54 0.64
C LEU A 47 1.78 -11.32 -0.02
N ALA A 48 0.47 -11.34 -0.23
CA ALA A 48 -0.23 -10.18 -0.77
C ALA A 48 -0.08 -8.96 0.14
N ALA A 49 -0.19 -9.16 1.45
CA ALA A 49 -0.01 -8.07 2.41
C ALA A 49 1.42 -7.53 2.35
N ASP A 50 2.42 -8.40 2.21
CA ASP A 50 3.81 -7.99 2.10
C ASP A 50 4.05 -7.19 0.83
N GLU A 51 3.48 -7.62 -0.29
CA GLU A 51 3.58 -6.88 -1.55
C GLU A 51 2.94 -5.51 -1.43
N ALA A 52 1.77 -5.43 -0.78
CA ALA A 52 1.10 -4.16 -0.57
C ALA A 52 1.96 -3.22 0.28
N ARG A 53 2.71 -3.77 1.24
CA ARG A 53 3.61 -2.96 2.06
C ARG A 53 4.72 -2.36 1.20
N GLU A 54 5.25 -3.15 0.26
CA GLU A 54 6.28 -2.64 -0.65
C GLU A 54 5.72 -1.55 -1.56
N VAL A 55 4.49 -1.71 -2.02
CA VAL A 55 3.84 -0.67 -2.82
C VAL A 55 3.73 0.62 -2.01
N SER A 56 3.32 0.53 -0.74
CA SER A 56 3.23 1.70 0.13
C SER A 56 4.56 2.42 0.26
N LYS A 57 5.65 1.67 0.41
CA LYS A 57 6.98 2.28 0.51
C LYS A 57 7.32 3.11 -0.72
N HIS A 58 7.01 2.57 -1.89
CA HIS A 58 7.30 3.28 -3.13
C HIS A 58 6.42 4.51 -3.32
N LEU A 59 5.14 4.41 -2.95
CA LEU A 59 4.25 5.56 -3.04
C LEU A 59 4.72 6.69 -2.12
N LEU A 60 5.16 6.36 -0.92
CA LEU A 60 5.66 7.36 0.02
C LEU A 60 6.97 7.96 -0.45
N LYS A 61 7.85 7.15 -1.05
CA LYS A 61 9.09 7.67 -1.62
C LYS A 61 8.81 8.60 -2.79
N ALA A 62 7.85 8.23 -3.63
CA ALA A 62 7.47 9.07 -4.75
C ALA A 62 6.97 10.44 -4.25
N LEU A 63 6.15 10.42 -3.19
CA LEU A 63 5.64 11.64 -2.60
C LEU A 63 6.78 12.50 -2.05
N LYS A 64 7.74 11.86 -1.40
CA LYS A 64 8.89 12.57 -0.86
C LYS A 64 9.70 13.24 -1.96
N HIS A 65 9.96 12.52 -3.05
CA HIS A 65 10.69 13.10 -4.17
C HIS A 65 9.95 14.26 -4.78
N LEU A 66 8.65 14.17 -4.87
CA LEU A 66 7.84 15.26 -5.40
C LEU A 66 7.93 16.49 -4.50
N GLU A 67 7.90 16.29 -3.18
CA GLU A 67 8.00 17.38 -2.22
C GLU A 67 9.38 18.02 -2.24
N GLU A 68 10.40 17.22 -2.52
CA GLU A 68 11.78 17.74 -2.63
C GLU A 68 12.03 18.37 -3.98
N ARG A 69 11.05 18.34 -4.88
CA ARG A 69 11.16 18.90 -6.23
C ARG A 69 12.24 18.21 -7.04
N ASP A 70 12.42 16.99 -6.77
CA ASP A 70 13.44 16.19 -7.36
C ASP A 70 13.03 15.63 -8.71
N GLY A 71 12.01 16.04 -9.22
CA GLY A 71 11.60 15.70 -10.58
C GLY A 71 11.68 14.24 -10.97
#